data_28d73b92a881ffdeceeebc7cf1853ddf
#
_entry.id   28d73b92a881ffdeceeebc7cf1853ddf
#
_cell.length_a   1.000
_cell.length_b   1.000
_cell.length_c   1.000
_cell.angle_alpha   90.00
_cell.angle_beta   90.00
_cell.angle_gamma   90.00
#
_symmetry.space_group_name_H-M   'P 1'
#
loop_
_entity.id
_entity.type
_entity.pdbx_description
1 polymer ?
#
loop_
_entity_poly.entity_id
_entity_poly.type
_entity_poly.pdbx_seq_one_letter_code
_entity_poly.pdbx_strand_id
1 'polypeptide(L)'
;MPQNTNLNISPYFDDFDKDNNFYRVLFRPGYPIQARELTTMQSILQNQMESIGQHFFKEGAMVIPGQVGYDLQVQAIILQQSFLGVDVETYRTQLNGQIIEGITTGIKAKVLYSIPSTESSRGYVTLYVKYVESGDTTSDTTLKTFQPNEQLLAENEITFGTTLIEVGSPFGQLLPVDSSAVASVAYINAGVYFIRGHFVDIPSSYLILDQYTNTPSYRVGLEVSESIVTPEDDPNLNDNAAGTSNYSAPGGHRFRIRTSLVKKAINDTTDKNFIELLRLNNSKVEEFVTATAYSELEKSLARRTYEESGDYVIDTFTITPRENLDDGFNNGVYRVGETSSNGNLASDDLLSFEISPGRAYVKGYRLSLIHISEPTRPY
;
A
#
# COMPACT_ATOMS: atom_id res chain seq x y z
N MET A 1 10.76 5.01 -26.04
CA MET A 1 10.44 5.49 -24.68
C MET A 1 9.32 4.64 -24.13
N PRO A 2 9.33 4.23 -22.88
CA PRO A 2 8.23 3.48 -22.27
C PRO A 2 6.97 4.34 -22.01
N GLN A 3 7.07 5.66 -22.15
CA GLN A 3 5.94 6.57 -22.14
C GLN A 3 4.96 6.24 -23.28
N ASN A 4 3.66 6.10 -22.95
CA ASN A 4 2.64 5.77 -23.95
C ASN A 4 2.09 7.01 -24.68
N THR A 5 2.17 8.19 -24.05
CA THR A 5 1.67 9.43 -24.62
C THR A 5 2.56 9.88 -25.78
N ASN A 6 1.96 10.02 -26.97
CA ASN A 6 2.62 10.57 -28.12
C ASN A 6 2.65 12.10 -28.02
N LEU A 7 3.83 12.70 -27.90
CA LEU A 7 4.03 14.15 -27.88
C LEU A 7 4.36 14.74 -29.27
N ASN A 8 4.52 13.90 -30.31
CA ASN A 8 4.68 14.38 -31.69
C ASN A 8 3.33 14.67 -32.35
N ILE A 9 2.50 15.41 -31.65
CA ILE A 9 1.18 15.88 -32.09
C ILE A 9 1.01 17.34 -31.73
N SER A 10 0.01 18.01 -32.34
CA SER A 10 -0.39 19.36 -31.96
C SER A 10 -0.76 19.41 -30.46
N PRO A 11 -0.34 20.43 -29.72
CA PRO A 11 0.48 21.61 -30.11
C PRO A 11 1.97 21.43 -29.89
N TYR A 12 2.47 20.26 -29.44
CA TYR A 12 3.85 20.09 -28.96
C TYR A 12 4.83 19.79 -30.08
N PHE A 13 4.45 18.92 -31.03
CA PHE A 13 5.26 18.50 -32.18
C PHE A 13 6.67 18.06 -31.78
N ASP A 14 6.81 17.33 -30.68
CA ASP A 14 8.07 16.75 -30.23
C ASP A 14 8.48 15.64 -31.18
N ASP A 15 9.49 15.94 -31.99
CA ASP A 15 10.02 15.05 -33.03
C ASP A 15 11.20 14.20 -32.55
N PHE A 16 11.34 14.03 -31.25
CA PHE A 16 12.38 13.18 -30.69
C PHE A 16 12.24 11.73 -31.15
N ASP A 17 13.32 11.26 -31.82
CA ASP A 17 13.48 9.86 -32.20
C ASP A 17 14.88 9.39 -31.77
N LYS A 18 14.93 8.34 -30.96
CA LYS A 18 16.19 7.77 -30.47
C LYS A 18 17.07 7.20 -31.58
N ASP A 19 16.47 6.74 -32.68
CA ASP A 19 17.19 6.09 -33.78
C ASP A 19 17.98 7.12 -34.64
N ASN A 20 17.62 8.41 -34.54
CA ASN A 20 18.38 9.50 -35.14
C ASN A 20 19.68 9.83 -34.41
N ASN A 21 19.90 9.31 -33.20
CA ASN A 21 21.08 9.57 -32.38
C ASN A 21 21.36 11.06 -32.13
N PHE A 22 20.31 11.85 -31.98
CA PHE A 22 20.44 13.25 -31.58
C PHE A 22 20.52 13.38 -30.07
N TYR A 23 21.69 13.78 -29.58
CA TYR A 23 21.97 13.87 -28.15
C TYR A 23 21.89 15.29 -27.60
N ARG A 24 21.80 16.32 -28.47
CA ARG A 24 21.77 17.70 -28.06
C ARG A 24 21.14 18.60 -29.10
N VAL A 25 20.29 19.53 -28.68
CA VAL A 25 19.80 20.64 -29.50
C VAL A 25 20.81 21.79 -29.44
N LEU A 26 21.20 22.30 -30.60
CA LEU A 26 22.15 23.40 -30.74
C LEU A 26 21.45 24.64 -31.30
N PHE A 27 21.18 25.62 -30.45
CA PHE A 27 20.55 26.88 -30.84
C PHE A 27 21.54 27.76 -31.65
N ARG A 28 21.04 28.29 -32.76
CA ARG A 28 21.85 29.16 -33.62
C ARG A 28 21.56 30.63 -33.34
N PRO A 29 22.57 31.47 -33.12
CA PRO A 29 22.37 32.92 -33.02
C PRO A 29 21.66 33.49 -34.24
N GLY A 30 20.71 34.41 -34.04
CA GLY A 30 19.95 35.06 -35.12
C GLY A 30 18.75 34.25 -35.64
N TYR A 31 18.46 33.08 -35.12
CA TYR A 31 17.26 32.31 -35.43
C TYR A 31 16.33 32.23 -34.25
N PRO A 32 15.01 32.31 -34.44
CA PRO A 32 14.04 32.15 -33.34
C PRO A 32 14.05 30.71 -32.80
N ILE A 33 13.93 30.58 -31.48
CA ILE A 33 13.78 29.29 -30.80
C ILE A 33 12.35 28.81 -31.01
N GLN A 34 12.19 27.57 -31.45
CA GLN A 34 10.87 26.93 -31.57
C GLN A 34 10.50 26.21 -30.29
N ALA A 35 9.22 26.23 -29.91
CA ALA A 35 8.76 25.53 -28.71
C ALA A 35 9.07 24.03 -28.75
N ARG A 36 8.97 23.39 -29.93
CA ARG A 36 9.30 21.97 -30.12
C ARG A 36 10.76 21.66 -29.77
N GLU A 37 11.70 22.57 -30.04
CA GLU A 37 13.13 22.35 -29.75
C GLU A 37 13.40 22.28 -28.26
N LEU A 38 12.61 23.04 -27.44
CA LEU A 38 12.67 22.98 -25.99
C LEU A 38 12.07 21.67 -25.47
N THR A 39 10.99 21.19 -26.07
CA THR A 39 10.36 19.91 -25.73
C THR A 39 11.28 18.74 -26.11
N THR A 40 11.82 18.76 -27.33
CA THR A 40 12.78 17.74 -27.81
C THR A 40 14.04 17.67 -26.93
N MET A 41 14.55 18.80 -26.46
CA MET A 41 15.68 18.83 -25.52
C MET A 41 15.35 18.09 -24.22
N GLN A 42 14.14 18.26 -23.69
CA GLN A 42 13.70 17.52 -22.49
C GLN A 42 13.58 16.02 -22.77
N SER A 43 13.04 15.64 -23.93
CA SER A 43 12.89 14.23 -24.33
C SER A 43 14.24 13.53 -24.52
N ILE A 44 15.25 14.24 -25.06
CA ILE A 44 16.63 13.74 -25.12
C ILE A 44 17.17 13.44 -23.73
N LEU A 45 17.04 14.37 -22.78
CA LEU A 45 17.52 14.18 -21.41
C LEU A 45 16.77 13.06 -20.70
N GLN A 46 15.45 13.01 -20.86
CA GLN A 46 14.61 11.95 -20.27
C GLN A 46 15.02 10.57 -20.80
N ASN A 47 15.28 10.43 -22.10
CA ASN A 47 15.74 9.16 -22.68
C ASN A 47 17.10 8.71 -22.12
N GLN A 48 18.00 9.63 -21.80
CA GLN A 48 19.28 9.30 -21.16
C GLN A 48 19.06 8.81 -19.73
N MET A 49 18.22 9.50 -18.95
CA MET A 49 17.88 9.08 -17.58
C MET A 49 17.18 7.72 -17.56
N GLU A 50 16.24 7.50 -18.47
CA GLU A 50 15.56 6.22 -18.65
C GLU A 50 16.54 5.09 -18.96
N SER A 51 17.47 5.33 -19.89
CA SER A 51 18.48 4.34 -20.29
C SER A 51 19.38 3.96 -19.11
N ILE A 52 19.78 4.92 -18.28
CA ILE A 52 20.52 4.66 -17.05
C ILE A 52 19.64 3.88 -16.05
N GLY A 53 18.41 4.35 -15.85
CA GLY A 53 17.48 3.73 -14.89
C GLY A 53 17.19 2.26 -15.21
N GLN A 54 17.00 1.91 -16.48
CA GLN A 54 16.74 0.53 -16.93
C GLN A 54 17.91 -0.44 -16.69
N HIS A 55 19.13 0.06 -16.50
CA HIS A 55 20.25 -0.80 -16.11
C HIS A 55 20.21 -1.22 -14.62
N PHE A 56 19.55 -0.45 -13.78
CA PHE A 56 19.48 -0.69 -12.35
C PHE A 56 18.12 -1.21 -11.90
N PHE A 57 17.03 -0.74 -12.52
CA PHE A 57 15.68 -0.98 -12.09
C PHE A 57 14.86 -1.68 -13.17
N LYS A 58 14.09 -2.67 -12.77
CA LYS A 58 13.02 -3.22 -13.59
C LYS A 58 11.81 -2.28 -13.55
N GLU A 59 11.01 -2.27 -14.61
CA GLU A 59 9.70 -1.58 -14.63
C GLU A 59 8.84 -2.01 -13.43
N GLY A 60 8.34 -1.04 -12.68
CA GLY A 60 7.60 -1.30 -11.45
C GLY A 60 8.45 -1.63 -10.22
N ALA A 61 9.79 -1.57 -10.31
CA ALA A 61 10.65 -1.79 -9.16
C ALA A 61 10.51 -0.66 -8.14
N MET A 62 10.48 -1.05 -6.86
CA MET A 62 10.49 -0.11 -5.75
C MET A 62 11.90 0.43 -5.52
N VAL A 63 12.07 1.74 -5.60
CA VAL A 63 13.34 2.45 -5.41
C VAL A 63 13.49 2.92 -3.97
N ILE A 64 12.45 3.56 -3.44
CA ILE A 64 12.34 3.90 -2.03
C ILE A 64 11.22 3.04 -1.44
N PRO A 65 11.47 2.37 -0.31
CA PRO A 65 10.51 1.45 0.26
C PRO A 65 9.14 2.08 0.48
N GLY A 66 8.14 1.55 -0.23
CA GLY A 66 6.73 1.78 -0.06
C GLY A 66 6.05 0.44 -0.20
N GLN A 67 6.23 -0.44 0.80
CA GLN A 67 5.81 -1.82 0.72
C GLN A 67 4.31 -1.95 0.52
N VAL A 68 3.92 -2.87 -0.36
CA VAL A 68 2.55 -3.38 -0.41
C VAL A 68 2.38 -4.39 0.71
N GLY A 69 1.24 -4.36 1.35
CA GLY A 69 0.85 -5.35 2.34
C GLY A 69 -0.62 -5.72 2.18
N TYR A 70 -1.04 -6.70 2.92
CA TYR A 70 -2.44 -7.12 2.98
C TYR A 70 -2.81 -7.51 4.41
N ASP A 71 -4.08 -7.35 4.74
CA ASP A 71 -4.64 -7.79 6.01
C ASP A 71 -5.99 -8.48 5.73
N LEU A 72 -6.10 -9.74 6.12
CA LEU A 72 -7.28 -10.59 5.90
C LEU A 72 -8.19 -10.64 7.15
N GLN A 73 -7.86 -9.90 8.19
CA GLN A 73 -8.59 -9.91 9.47
C GLN A 73 -9.08 -8.50 9.86
N VAL A 74 -9.17 -7.60 8.90
CA VAL A 74 -9.77 -6.30 9.12
C VAL A 74 -11.27 -6.49 9.40
N GLN A 75 -11.78 -5.75 10.37
CA GLN A 75 -13.20 -5.79 10.68
C GLN A 75 -13.93 -4.67 9.95
N ALA A 76 -14.95 -5.03 9.20
CA ALA A 76 -15.92 -4.10 8.66
C ALA A 76 -16.99 -3.85 9.71
N ILE A 77 -17.14 -2.61 10.17
CA ILE A 77 -18.22 -2.19 11.06
C ILE A 77 -19.21 -1.31 10.28
N ILE A 78 -20.49 -1.56 10.47
CA ILE A 78 -21.53 -0.95 9.68
C ILE A 78 -22.34 -0.01 10.58
N LEU A 79 -22.37 1.26 10.18
CA LEU A 79 -23.05 2.31 10.91
C LEU A 79 -24.49 2.49 10.40
N GLN A 80 -25.35 2.97 11.28
CA GLN A 80 -26.64 3.48 10.89
C GLN A 80 -26.47 4.67 9.95
N GLN A 81 -27.39 4.85 9.00
CA GLN A 81 -27.34 5.91 7.98
C GLN A 81 -27.27 7.29 8.61
N SER A 82 -28.02 7.52 9.68
CA SER A 82 -28.04 8.80 10.39
C SER A 82 -27.92 8.58 11.90
N PHE A 83 -27.27 9.52 12.55
CA PHE A 83 -27.16 9.55 14.00
C PHE A 83 -27.53 10.95 14.50
N LEU A 84 -28.44 11.04 15.49
CA LEU A 84 -28.99 12.28 16.01
C LEU A 84 -29.51 13.25 14.93
N GLY A 85 -30.06 12.71 13.84
CA GLY A 85 -30.63 13.49 12.73
C GLY A 85 -29.60 13.97 11.70
N VAL A 86 -28.33 13.58 11.83
CA VAL A 86 -27.25 13.89 10.89
C VAL A 86 -26.88 12.64 10.10
N ASP A 87 -26.76 12.78 8.77
CA ASP A 87 -26.26 11.71 7.90
C ASP A 87 -24.76 11.51 8.15
N VAL A 88 -24.37 10.27 8.51
CA VAL A 88 -22.99 9.89 8.80
C VAL A 88 -22.08 10.09 7.59
N GLU A 89 -22.63 10.04 6.37
CA GLU A 89 -21.86 10.28 5.15
C GLU A 89 -21.19 11.67 5.12
N THR A 90 -21.79 12.67 5.76
CA THR A 90 -21.29 14.07 5.74
C THR A 90 -19.92 14.22 6.41
N TYR A 91 -19.60 13.39 7.38
CA TYR A 91 -18.32 13.44 8.12
C TYR A 91 -17.52 12.14 8.06
N ARG A 92 -17.98 11.15 7.31
CA ARG A 92 -17.35 9.82 7.19
C ARG A 92 -15.84 9.88 6.94
N THR A 93 -15.40 10.73 6.01
CA THR A 93 -13.98 10.82 5.62
C THR A 93 -13.07 11.30 6.74
N GLN A 94 -13.60 12.07 7.70
CA GLN A 94 -12.82 12.55 8.85
C GLN A 94 -12.53 11.44 9.88
N LEU A 95 -13.28 10.34 9.82
CA LEU A 95 -13.05 9.17 10.69
C LEU A 95 -11.82 8.38 10.26
N ASN A 96 -11.38 8.49 9.02
CA ASN A 96 -10.23 7.75 8.52
C ASN A 96 -8.94 8.10 9.29
N GLY A 97 -8.26 7.08 9.79
CA GLY A 97 -7.03 7.22 10.57
C GLY A 97 -7.24 7.47 12.07
N GLN A 98 -8.47 7.82 12.51
CA GLN A 98 -8.78 8.04 13.91
C GLN A 98 -8.94 6.72 14.70
N ILE A 99 -8.75 6.80 16.00
CA ILE A 99 -9.15 5.75 16.92
C ILE A 99 -10.59 6.04 17.36
N ILE A 100 -11.41 5.01 17.32
CA ILE A 100 -12.80 5.03 17.77
C ILE A 100 -12.97 4.08 18.95
N GLU A 101 -13.86 4.43 19.87
CA GLU A 101 -14.11 3.69 21.10
C GLU A 101 -15.60 3.37 21.24
N GLY A 102 -15.91 2.13 21.61
CA GLY A 102 -17.28 1.71 21.94
C GLY A 102 -17.68 2.16 23.33
N ILE A 103 -18.80 2.87 23.47
CA ILE A 103 -19.27 3.39 24.78
C ILE A 103 -19.58 2.25 25.75
N THR A 104 -20.14 1.16 25.25
CA THR A 104 -20.58 0.03 26.10
C THR A 104 -19.45 -0.92 26.41
N THR A 105 -18.59 -1.19 25.41
CA THR A 105 -17.53 -2.20 25.54
C THR A 105 -16.20 -1.61 25.98
N GLY A 106 -15.97 -0.31 25.80
CA GLY A 106 -14.67 0.34 26.00
C GLY A 106 -13.58 -0.13 25.02
N ILE A 107 -13.96 -0.92 24.01
CA ILE A 107 -13.04 -1.44 22.99
C ILE A 107 -12.60 -0.30 22.07
N LYS A 108 -11.31 -0.25 21.74
CA LYS A 108 -10.78 0.75 20.81
C LYS A 108 -10.34 0.09 19.52
N ALA A 109 -10.64 0.77 18.42
CA ALA A 109 -10.25 0.34 17.08
C ALA A 109 -9.77 1.53 16.25
N LYS A 110 -8.72 1.32 15.45
CA LYS A 110 -8.24 2.29 14.48
C LYS A 110 -8.99 2.13 13.17
N VAL A 111 -9.58 3.21 12.68
CA VAL A 111 -10.21 3.25 11.36
C VAL A 111 -9.12 3.33 10.30
N LEU A 112 -9.03 2.31 9.45
CA LEU A 112 -8.07 2.29 8.34
C LEU A 112 -8.63 3.02 7.13
N TYR A 113 -9.87 2.72 6.80
CA TYR A 113 -10.57 3.25 5.64
C TYR A 113 -12.09 3.21 5.84
N SER A 114 -12.81 4.00 5.08
CA SER A 114 -14.28 4.03 5.10
C SER A 114 -14.85 4.10 3.69
N ILE A 115 -15.94 3.41 3.43
CA ILE A 115 -16.67 3.48 2.17
C ILE A 115 -18.06 4.12 2.38
N PRO A 116 -18.53 4.87 1.36
CA PRO A 116 -19.86 5.46 1.40
C PRO A 116 -20.95 4.39 1.29
N SER A 117 -22.15 4.72 1.69
CA SER A 117 -23.32 3.85 1.58
C SER A 117 -23.59 3.41 0.14
N THR A 118 -23.24 4.25 -0.85
CA THR A 118 -23.43 3.98 -2.29
C THR A 118 -22.47 2.91 -2.83
N GLU A 119 -21.30 2.73 -2.23
CA GLU A 119 -20.29 1.74 -2.64
C GLU A 119 -20.36 0.45 -1.80
N SER A 120 -21.01 0.54 -0.63
CA SER A 120 -21.22 -0.61 0.24
C SER A 120 -22.27 -1.54 -0.33
N SER A 121 -21.97 -2.82 -0.47
CA SER A 121 -22.95 -3.82 -0.93
C SER A 121 -24.13 -4.03 0.02
N ARG A 122 -24.02 -3.54 1.27
CA ARG A 122 -25.10 -3.54 2.26
C ARG A 122 -25.88 -2.21 2.30
N GLY A 123 -25.47 -1.19 1.54
CA GLY A 123 -26.16 0.10 1.44
C GLY A 123 -26.00 1.01 2.66
N TYR A 124 -25.02 0.77 3.52
CA TYR A 124 -24.73 1.57 4.71
C TYR A 124 -23.26 2.00 4.73
N VAL A 125 -22.98 3.13 5.38
CA VAL A 125 -21.60 3.55 5.66
C VAL A 125 -20.88 2.44 6.41
N THR A 126 -19.74 2.02 5.88
CA THR A 126 -18.94 0.95 6.46
C THR A 126 -17.54 1.46 6.77
N LEU A 127 -17.09 1.28 8.02
CA LEU A 127 -15.73 1.57 8.45
C LEU A 127 -14.94 0.26 8.51
N TYR A 128 -13.75 0.26 7.95
CA TYR A 128 -12.81 -0.85 8.06
C TYR A 128 -11.83 -0.54 9.18
N VAL A 129 -11.87 -1.35 10.23
CA VAL A 129 -11.14 -1.08 11.46
C VAL A 129 -10.23 -2.22 11.86
N LYS A 130 -9.19 -1.88 12.60
CA LYS A 130 -8.33 -2.83 13.29
C LYS A 130 -8.45 -2.57 14.80
N TYR A 131 -8.86 -3.56 15.56
CA TYR A 131 -8.92 -3.46 17.00
C TYR A 131 -7.50 -3.28 17.57
N VAL A 132 -7.31 -2.28 18.42
CA VAL A 132 -6.02 -1.94 19.02
C VAL A 132 -5.99 -2.16 20.52
N GLU A 133 -7.16 -2.10 21.18
CA GLU A 133 -7.28 -2.28 22.62
C GLU A 133 -8.61 -2.99 22.95
N SER A 134 -8.55 -3.98 23.83
CA SER A 134 -9.75 -4.58 24.41
C SER A 134 -10.31 -3.66 25.49
N GLY A 135 -11.62 -3.60 25.62
CA GLY A 135 -12.26 -2.79 26.65
C GLY A 135 -11.82 -3.19 28.04
N ASP A 136 -11.76 -2.22 28.95
CA ASP A 136 -11.52 -2.47 30.37
C ASP A 136 -12.79 -3.06 30.97
N THR A 137 -12.91 -4.36 30.91
CA THR A 137 -14.01 -5.09 31.54
C THR A 137 -13.46 -5.94 32.66
N THR A 138 -13.62 -5.45 33.84
CA THR A 138 -13.35 -6.21 35.06
C THR A 138 -14.24 -7.45 35.19
N SER A 139 -15.23 -7.65 34.32
CA SER A 139 -16.24 -8.69 34.44
C SER A 139 -16.44 -9.60 33.21
N ASP A 140 -16.04 -9.25 32.02
CA ASP A 140 -16.21 -10.10 30.82
C ASP A 140 -15.06 -10.00 29.85
N THR A 141 -14.11 -10.94 29.93
CA THR A 141 -12.98 -11.09 29.06
C THR A 141 -13.33 -11.61 27.64
N THR A 142 -14.62 -11.87 27.39
CA THR A 142 -15.08 -12.47 26.14
C THR A 142 -15.36 -11.44 25.01
N LEU A 143 -15.62 -10.19 25.38
CA LEU A 143 -15.92 -9.13 24.41
C LEU A 143 -14.63 -8.60 23.75
N LYS A 144 -14.42 -8.99 22.51
CA LYS A 144 -13.25 -8.58 21.69
C LYS A 144 -13.63 -7.69 20.51
N THR A 145 -14.91 -7.46 20.28
CA THR A 145 -15.48 -6.72 19.16
C THR A 145 -16.61 -5.82 19.61
N PHE A 146 -16.83 -4.74 18.88
CA PHE A 146 -17.99 -3.88 19.12
C PHE A 146 -19.29 -4.68 19.04
N GLN A 147 -20.26 -4.27 19.84
CA GLN A 147 -21.55 -4.95 19.94
C GLN A 147 -22.61 -4.28 19.04
N PRO A 148 -23.64 -5.03 18.59
CA PRO A 148 -24.77 -4.45 17.89
C PRO A 148 -25.44 -3.32 18.68
N ASN A 149 -25.89 -2.25 17.99
CA ASN A 149 -26.45 -1.03 18.58
C ASN A 149 -25.48 -0.21 19.45
N GLU A 150 -24.21 -0.54 19.52
CA GLU A 150 -23.25 0.22 20.28
C GLU A 150 -23.01 1.60 19.65
N GLN A 151 -22.95 2.62 20.50
CA GLN A 151 -22.56 3.98 20.09
C GLN A 151 -21.04 4.11 20.16
N LEU A 152 -20.51 4.89 19.24
CA LEU A 152 -19.07 5.05 19.05
C LEU A 152 -18.63 6.49 19.30
N LEU A 153 -17.51 6.64 20.00
CA LEU A 153 -16.78 7.88 20.22
C LEU A 153 -15.60 7.97 19.25
N ALA A 154 -15.23 9.18 18.87
CA ALA A 154 -14.00 9.45 18.12
C ALA A 154 -12.94 10.08 19.04
N GLU A 155 -11.66 9.80 18.76
CA GLU A 155 -10.52 10.37 19.48
C GLU A 155 -10.39 11.87 19.26
N ASN A 156 -10.71 12.35 18.05
CA ASN A 156 -10.64 13.76 17.68
C ASN A 156 -12.01 14.32 17.37
N GLU A 157 -12.12 15.63 17.45
CA GLU A 157 -13.30 16.37 17.05
C GLU A 157 -13.68 16.13 15.58
N ILE A 158 -14.97 16.07 15.32
CA ILE A 158 -15.52 15.93 13.96
C ILE A 158 -16.33 17.17 13.62
N THR A 159 -15.97 17.81 12.50
CA THR A 159 -16.67 19.03 12.05
C THR A 159 -17.46 18.76 10.76
N PHE A 160 -18.69 19.23 10.70
CA PHE A 160 -19.48 19.22 9.46
C PHE A 160 -20.34 20.50 9.37
N GLY A 161 -20.14 21.26 8.30
CA GLY A 161 -20.74 22.57 8.18
C GLY A 161 -20.35 23.49 9.35
N THR A 162 -21.33 23.93 10.11
CA THR A 162 -21.14 24.75 11.33
C THR A 162 -21.24 23.94 12.63
N THR A 163 -21.42 22.62 12.53
CA THR A 163 -21.63 21.74 13.69
C THR A 163 -20.33 21.04 14.04
N LEU A 164 -20.09 20.93 15.35
CA LEU A 164 -18.94 20.26 15.95
C LEU A 164 -19.44 19.09 16.81
N ILE A 165 -18.88 17.92 16.61
CA ILE A 165 -18.99 16.81 17.57
C ILE A 165 -17.71 16.81 18.40
N GLU A 166 -17.87 17.16 19.68
CA GLU A 166 -16.75 17.23 20.62
C GLU A 166 -16.21 15.84 20.98
N VAL A 167 -14.95 15.78 21.36
CA VAL A 167 -14.33 14.56 21.91
C VAL A 167 -15.15 14.07 23.11
N GLY A 168 -15.40 12.75 23.16
CA GLY A 168 -16.24 12.13 24.19
C GLY A 168 -17.75 12.18 23.92
N SER A 169 -18.17 12.80 22.81
CA SER A 169 -19.55 12.72 22.33
C SER A 169 -19.68 11.65 21.25
N PRO A 170 -20.79 10.87 21.25
CA PRO A 170 -20.97 9.83 20.23
C PRO A 170 -21.21 10.45 18.86
N PHE A 171 -20.50 9.92 17.86
CA PHE A 171 -20.66 10.34 16.48
C PHE A 171 -21.55 9.40 15.66
N GLY A 172 -21.77 8.17 16.10
CA GLY A 172 -22.50 7.19 15.32
C GLY A 172 -22.90 5.98 16.15
N GLN A 173 -23.72 5.13 15.56
CA GLN A 173 -24.21 3.90 16.17
C GLN A 173 -24.13 2.75 15.18
N LEU A 174 -23.75 1.57 15.65
CA LEU A 174 -23.74 0.35 14.85
C LEU A 174 -25.16 -0.11 14.52
N LEU A 175 -25.30 -0.87 13.44
CA LEU A 175 -26.56 -1.52 13.12
C LEU A 175 -26.98 -2.51 14.24
N PRO A 176 -28.29 -2.75 14.41
CA PRO A 176 -28.81 -3.70 15.41
C PRO A 176 -28.56 -5.16 15.02
N VAL A 177 -28.38 -5.44 13.73
CA VAL A 177 -28.15 -6.78 13.19
C VAL A 177 -27.07 -6.65 12.10
N ASP A 178 -26.21 -7.67 11.99
CA ASP A 178 -25.11 -7.69 11.01
C ASP A 178 -24.20 -6.45 11.07
N SER A 179 -23.97 -5.95 12.26
CA SER A 179 -23.20 -4.72 12.52
C SER A 179 -21.72 -4.84 12.21
N SER A 180 -21.20 -6.06 12.13
CA SER A 180 -19.78 -6.33 11.86
C SER A 180 -19.58 -7.55 10.97
N ALA A 181 -18.49 -7.56 10.21
CA ALA A 181 -18.06 -8.69 9.41
C ALA A 181 -16.53 -8.65 9.24
N VAL A 182 -15.94 -9.80 8.91
CA VAL A 182 -14.52 -9.85 8.54
C VAL A 182 -14.37 -9.38 7.10
N ALA A 183 -13.39 -8.55 6.82
CA ALA A 183 -13.06 -8.01 5.51
C ALA A 183 -11.60 -8.25 5.16
N SER A 184 -11.24 -8.03 3.91
CA SER A 184 -9.86 -8.10 3.43
C SER A 184 -9.44 -6.81 2.77
N VAL A 185 -8.25 -6.35 3.11
CA VAL A 185 -7.68 -5.07 2.68
C VAL A 185 -6.27 -5.29 2.15
N ALA A 186 -5.93 -4.65 1.04
CA ALA A 186 -4.55 -4.44 0.65
C ALA A 186 -4.18 -2.97 0.89
N TYR A 187 -2.93 -2.71 1.14
CA TYR A 187 -2.42 -1.35 1.32
C TYR A 187 -1.05 -1.18 0.71
N ILE A 188 -0.73 0.05 0.36
CA ILE A 188 0.60 0.44 -0.07
C ILE A 188 1.07 1.61 0.81
N ASN A 189 2.31 1.55 1.27
CA ASN A 189 2.93 2.66 1.97
C ASN A 189 3.52 3.66 0.98
N ALA A 190 3.72 4.90 1.42
CA ALA A 190 4.36 5.91 0.60
C ALA A 190 5.77 5.48 0.18
N GLY A 191 6.11 5.67 -1.07
CA GLY A 191 7.41 5.28 -1.62
C GLY A 191 7.62 5.78 -3.04
N VAL A 192 8.74 5.40 -3.66
CA VAL A 192 9.10 5.78 -5.03
C VAL A 192 9.29 4.53 -5.85
N TYR A 193 8.64 4.49 -7.00
CA TYR A 193 8.75 3.38 -7.95
C TYR A 193 9.31 3.85 -9.28
N PHE A 194 10.08 2.99 -9.94
CA PHE A 194 10.57 3.23 -11.30
C PHE A 194 9.51 2.80 -12.30
N ILE A 195 8.84 3.79 -12.91
CA ILE A 195 7.71 3.58 -13.81
C ILE A 195 7.92 4.39 -15.08
N ARG A 196 7.92 3.72 -16.22
CA ARG A 196 8.05 4.34 -17.56
C ARG A 196 9.23 5.30 -17.66
N GLY A 197 10.37 4.89 -17.10
CA GLY A 197 11.58 5.69 -17.10
C GLY A 197 11.60 6.87 -16.13
N HIS A 198 10.61 6.98 -15.25
CA HIS A 198 10.52 8.02 -14.24
C HIS A 198 10.53 7.42 -12.84
N PHE A 199 11.02 8.19 -11.88
CA PHE A 199 10.87 7.90 -10.46
C PHE A 199 9.56 8.55 -9.98
N VAL A 200 8.55 7.72 -9.77
CA VAL A 200 7.18 8.18 -9.47
C VAL A 200 6.90 8.01 -7.98
N ASP A 201 6.54 9.12 -7.33
CA ASP A 201 6.09 9.12 -5.95
C ASP A 201 4.69 8.50 -5.84
N ILE A 202 4.55 7.55 -4.94
CA ILE A 202 3.30 6.87 -4.65
C ILE A 202 2.89 7.19 -3.22
N PRO A 203 1.73 7.81 -3.01
CA PRO A 203 1.22 8.05 -1.66
C PRO A 203 0.71 6.75 -1.02
N SER A 204 0.69 6.70 0.30
CA SER A 204 0.05 5.60 1.02
C SER A 204 -1.44 5.54 0.69
N SER A 205 -1.93 4.33 0.43
CA SER A 205 -3.35 4.11 0.15
C SER A 205 -3.81 2.72 0.57
N TYR A 206 -5.11 2.60 0.82
CA TYR A 206 -5.80 1.35 1.15
C TYR A 206 -6.75 0.96 0.02
N LEU A 207 -6.88 -0.34 -0.19
CA LEU A 207 -7.78 -0.93 -1.18
C LEU A 207 -8.56 -2.07 -0.52
N ILE A 208 -9.87 -1.97 -0.50
CA ILE A 208 -10.73 -3.04 -0.02
C ILE A 208 -10.77 -4.15 -1.07
N LEU A 209 -10.28 -5.34 -0.69
CA LEU A 209 -10.33 -6.50 -1.55
C LEU A 209 -11.73 -7.10 -1.56
N ASP A 210 -12.19 -7.52 -0.39
CA ASP A 210 -13.57 -7.96 -0.19
C ASP A 210 -14.17 -7.24 1.00
N GLN A 211 -15.41 -6.76 0.83
CA GLN A 211 -16.05 -5.90 1.82
C GLN A 211 -16.43 -6.64 3.09
N TYR A 212 -16.83 -7.91 2.97
CA TYR A 212 -17.39 -8.69 4.09
C TYR A 212 -16.94 -10.15 4.11
N THR A 213 -15.82 -10.44 3.43
CA THR A 213 -15.17 -11.76 3.44
C THR A 213 -13.65 -11.63 3.51
N ASN A 214 -12.99 -12.69 3.91
CA ASN A 214 -11.54 -12.74 4.05
C ASN A 214 -10.87 -13.76 3.12
N THR A 215 -11.54 -14.14 2.04
CA THR A 215 -11.01 -15.10 1.05
C THR A 215 -10.80 -14.47 -0.33
N PRO A 216 -10.04 -13.36 -0.42
CA PRO A 216 -9.85 -12.67 -1.69
C PRO A 216 -9.06 -13.51 -2.70
N SER A 217 -9.43 -13.32 -3.97
CA SER A 217 -8.78 -13.95 -5.12
C SER A 217 -8.57 -12.89 -6.20
N TYR A 218 -7.51 -12.10 -6.07
CA TYR A 218 -7.22 -10.93 -6.91
C TYR A 218 -5.73 -10.76 -7.18
N ARG A 219 -5.46 -10.09 -8.30
CA ARG A 219 -4.18 -9.43 -8.58
C ARG A 219 -4.29 -7.98 -8.09
N VAL A 220 -3.38 -7.57 -7.24
CA VAL A 220 -3.32 -6.22 -6.68
C VAL A 220 -2.07 -5.53 -7.20
N GLY A 221 -2.20 -4.32 -7.65
CA GLY A 221 -1.07 -3.58 -8.20
C GLY A 221 -1.39 -2.12 -8.50
N LEU A 222 -0.46 -1.47 -9.16
CA LEU A 222 -0.56 -0.08 -9.55
C LEU A 222 -1.10 0.01 -10.99
N GLU A 223 -2.19 0.72 -11.16
CA GLU A 223 -2.63 1.17 -12.47
C GLU A 223 -1.98 2.52 -12.79
N VAL A 224 -1.26 2.56 -13.90
CA VAL A 224 -0.51 3.73 -14.34
C VAL A 224 -1.31 4.50 -15.38
N SER A 225 -1.55 5.77 -15.12
CA SER A 225 -2.20 6.69 -16.06
C SER A 225 -1.30 7.86 -16.40
N GLU A 226 -1.29 8.24 -17.67
CA GLU A 226 -0.61 9.41 -18.18
C GLU A 226 -1.63 10.47 -18.54
N SER A 227 -1.33 11.73 -18.23
CA SER A 227 -2.20 12.86 -18.57
C SER A 227 -1.37 14.11 -18.82
N ILE A 228 -1.94 15.00 -19.62
CA ILE A 228 -1.42 16.34 -19.81
C ILE A 228 -2.32 17.28 -19.01
N VAL A 229 -1.73 18.06 -18.13
CA VAL A 229 -2.41 19.07 -17.32
C VAL A 229 -2.23 20.42 -17.99
N THR A 230 -3.33 21.08 -18.27
CA THR A 230 -3.38 22.40 -18.89
C THR A 230 -3.67 23.50 -17.85
N PRO A 231 -3.44 24.78 -18.18
CA PRO A 231 -3.86 25.89 -17.31
C PRO A 231 -5.38 25.96 -17.04
N GLU A 232 -6.20 25.32 -17.88
CA GLU A 232 -7.65 25.18 -17.67
C GLU A 232 -7.95 24.16 -16.56
N ASP A 233 -7.12 23.09 -16.47
CA ASP A 233 -7.25 22.06 -15.43
C ASP A 233 -6.66 22.51 -14.10
N ASP A 234 -5.58 23.31 -14.15
CA ASP A 234 -4.89 23.83 -12.97
C ASP A 234 -4.52 25.32 -13.17
N PRO A 235 -5.28 26.24 -12.58
CA PRO A 235 -5.02 27.68 -12.68
C PRO A 235 -3.66 28.12 -12.11
N ASN A 236 -2.99 27.32 -11.28
CA ASN A 236 -1.66 27.62 -10.77
C ASN A 236 -0.58 27.57 -11.87
N LEU A 237 -0.90 27.03 -13.05
CA LEU A 237 -0.04 27.05 -14.21
C LEU A 237 -0.05 28.39 -14.96
N ASN A 238 -0.93 29.32 -14.60
CA ASN A 238 -0.93 30.68 -15.13
C ASN A 238 0.22 31.50 -14.55
N ASP A 239 0.61 32.55 -15.27
CA ASP A 239 1.64 33.49 -14.82
C ASP A 239 1.19 34.17 -13.51
N ASN A 240 2.04 34.03 -12.48
CA ASN A 240 1.80 34.56 -11.13
C ASN A 240 2.47 35.93 -10.87
N ALA A 241 3.12 36.53 -11.89
CA ALA A 241 3.82 37.79 -11.76
C ALA A 241 2.85 38.97 -11.65
N ALA A 242 2.31 39.21 -10.45
CA ALA A 242 1.39 40.31 -10.19
C ALA A 242 2.00 41.67 -10.58
N GLY A 243 1.21 42.52 -11.23
CA GLY A 243 1.63 43.85 -11.66
C GLY A 243 2.34 43.90 -13.03
N THR A 244 2.47 42.77 -13.74
CA THR A 244 2.94 42.73 -15.12
C THR A 244 1.79 42.59 -16.12
N SER A 245 2.06 42.92 -17.39
CA SER A 245 1.08 42.78 -18.48
C SER A 245 0.70 41.32 -18.77
N ASN A 246 1.53 40.37 -18.35
CA ASN A 246 1.35 38.95 -18.58
C ASN A 246 0.69 38.23 -17.39
N TYR A 247 0.35 38.96 -16.31
CA TYR A 247 -0.31 38.37 -15.16
C TYR A 247 -1.53 37.53 -15.58
N SER A 248 -1.61 36.32 -15.08
CA SER A 248 -2.66 35.34 -15.39
C SER A 248 -2.66 34.82 -16.85
N ALA A 249 -1.62 35.08 -17.63
CA ALA A 249 -1.47 34.46 -18.96
C ALA A 249 -1.26 32.95 -18.83
N PRO A 250 -1.86 32.12 -19.73
CA PRO A 250 -1.70 30.68 -19.70
C PRO A 250 -0.23 30.24 -19.84
N GLY A 251 0.24 29.41 -18.91
CA GLY A 251 1.56 28.83 -18.94
C GLY A 251 1.66 27.55 -19.77
N GLY A 252 2.83 26.93 -19.77
CA GLY A 252 3.04 25.64 -20.47
C GLY A 252 2.27 24.49 -19.81
N HIS A 253 1.89 23.51 -20.61
CA HIS A 253 1.28 22.28 -20.14
C HIS A 253 2.28 21.41 -19.35
N ARG A 254 1.77 20.50 -18.53
CA ARG A 254 2.58 19.58 -17.73
C ARG A 254 2.22 18.13 -18.05
N PHE A 255 3.20 17.32 -18.41
CA PHE A 255 3.05 15.87 -18.48
C PHE A 255 3.03 15.31 -17.06
N ARG A 256 2.06 14.45 -16.75
CA ARG A 256 1.86 13.88 -15.43
C ARG A 256 1.62 12.39 -15.50
N ILE A 257 2.35 11.64 -14.68
CA ILE A 257 2.10 10.22 -14.41
C ILE A 257 1.41 10.12 -13.06
N ARG A 258 0.29 9.41 -13.01
CA ARG A 258 -0.42 9.06 -11.79
C ARG A 258 -0.53 7.55 -11.65
N THR A 259 -0.51 7.09 -10.42
CA THR A 259 -0.74 5.69 -10.07
C THR A 259 -1.88 5.59 -9.10
N SER A 260 -2.65 4.53 -9.22
CA SER A 260 -3.70 4.16 -8.25
C SER A 260 -3.56 2.68 -7.90
N LEU A 261 -3.75 2.35 -6.63
CA LEU A 261 -3.78 0.97 -6.18
C LEU A 261 -5.13 0.37 -6.57
N VAL A 262 -5.09 -0.69 -7.38
CA VAL A 262 -6.30 -1.35 -7.90
C VAL A 262 -6.21 -2.87 -7.77
N LYS A 263 -7.37 -3.51 -7.75
CA LYS A 263 -7.49 -4.97 -7.82
C LYS A 263 -8.05 -5.39 -9.18
N LYS A 264 -7.52 -6.48 -9.73
CA LYS A 264 -7.99 -7.11 -10.97
C LYS A 264 -8.25 -8.58 -10.74
N ALA A 265 -9.10 -9.16 -11.57
CA ALA A 265 -9.34 -10.60 -11.53
C ALA A 265 -8.03 -11.37 -11.81
N ILE A 266 -7.87 -12.55 -11.21
CA ILE A 266 -6.65 -13.36 -11.36
C ILE A 266 -6.34 -13.65 -12.84
N ASN A 267 -7.37 -13.85 -13.65
CA ASN A 267 -7.25 -14.21 -15.08
C ASN A 267 -7.10 -13.00 -16.02
N ASP A 268 -7.21 -11.78 -15.52
CA ASP A 268 -7.05 -10.58 -16.34
C ASP A 268 -5.56 -10.23 -16.46
N THR A 269 -4.92 -10.69 -17.54
CA THR A 269 -3.49 -10.47 -17.82
C THR A 269 -3.26 -9.53 -19.00
N THR A 270 -4.30 -8.92 -19.55
CA THR A 270 -4.23 -8.17 -20.82
C THR A 270 -3.84 -6.71 -20.65
N ASP A 271 -3.90 -6.18 -19.45
CA ASP A 271 -3.66 -4.76 -19.18
C ASP A 271 -2.16 -4.42 -19.10
N LYS A 272 -1.69 -3.63 -20.07
CA LYS A 272 -0.29 -3.17 -20.16
C LYS A 272 0.04 -2.02 -19.20
N ASN A 273 -0.98 -1.38 -18.63
CA ASN A 273 -0.81 -0.26 -17.71
C ASN A 273 -0.81 -0.70 -16.25
N PHE A 274 -0.96 -1.99 -16.00
CA PHE A 274 -1.03 -2.56 -14.67
C PHE A 274 0.30 -3.18 -14.25
N ILE A 275 0.85 -2.69 -13.15
CA ILE A 275 2.05 -3.24 -12.50
C ILE A 275 1.60 -4.09 -11.34
N GLU A 276 1.72 -5.40 -11.46
CA GLU A 276 1.34 -6.34 -10.42
C GLU A 276 2.33 -6.30 -9.26
N LEU A 277 1.85 -6.16 -8.03
CA LEU A 277 2.65 -6.12 -6.81
C LEU A 277 2.35 -7.28 -5.86
N LEU A 278 1.10 -7.76 -5.87
CA LEU A 278 0.64 -8.83 -5.00
C LEU A 278 -0.40 -9.66 -5.73
N ARG A 279 -0.28 -10.99 -5.63
CA ARG A 279 -1.31 -11.93 -6.11
C ARG A 279 -1.79 -12.79 -4.96
N LEU A 280 -3.10 -12.76 -4.76
CA LEU A 280 -3.80 -13.58 -3.78
C LEU A 280 -4.73 -14.54 -4.50
N ASN A 281 -4.72 -15.80 -4.10
CA ASN A 281 -5.63 -16.82 -4.57
C ASN A 281 -6.19 -17.59 -3.37
N ASN A 282 -7.51 -17.45 -3.11
CA ASN A 282 -8.16 -17.96 -1.92
C ASN A 282 -7.38 -17.65 -0.64
N SER A 283 -7.03 -16.37 -0.44
CA SER A 283 -6.24 -15.85 0.69
C SER A 283 -4.78 -16.30 0.73
N LYS A 284 -4.33 -17.15 -0.17
CA LYS A 284 -2.91 -17.54 -0.27
C LYS A 284 -2.16 -16.60 -1.19
N VAL A 285 -0.99 -16.17 -0.74
CA VAL A 285 -0.08 -15.36 -1.57
C VAL A 285 0.60 -16.26 -2.58
N GLU A 286 0.39 -15.99 -3.87
CA GLU A 286 1.11 -16.65 -4.97
C GLU A 286 2.32 -15.85 -5.41
N GLU A 287 2.19 -14.53 -5.51
CA GLU A 287 3.27 -13.61 -5.85
C GLU A 287 3.25 -12.41 -4.92
N PHE A 288 4.42 -11.99 -4.49
CA PHE A 288 4.61 -10.81 -3.67
C PHE A 288 5.90 -10.11 -4.09
N VAL A 289 5.77 -8.88 -4.57
CA VAL A 289 6.92 -8.06 -4.93
C VAL A 289 7.52 -7.49 -3.65
N THR A 290 8.56 -8.15 -3.17
CA THR A 290 9.40 -7.61 -2.09
C THR A 290 10.34 -6.55 -2.64
N ALA A 291 10.56 -5.51 -1.87
CA ALA A 291 11.42 -4.40 -2.24
C ALA A 291 12.82 -4.88 -2.62
N THR A 292 13.24 -4.60 -3.84
CA THR A 292 14.64 -4.63 -4.20
C THR A 292 15.00 -3.34 -4.92
N ALA A 293 15.56 -2.40 -4.18
CA ALA A 293 16.40 -1.39 -4.82
C ALA A 293 17.50 -2.14 -5.57
N TYR A 294 17.73 -1.83 -6.84
CA TYR A 294 18.78 -2.47 -7.67
C TYR A 294 18.52 -3.93 -8.08
N SER A 295 17.28 -4.32 -8.33
CA SER A 295 16.93 -5.72 -8.66
C SER A 295 17.72 -6.33 -9.81
N GLU A 296 18.04 -5.59 -10.86
CA GLU A 296 18.82 -6.09 -11.99
C GLU A 296 20.31 -6.23 -11.67
N LEU A 297 20.86 -5.29 -10.90
CA LEU A 297 22.22 -5.38 -10.38
C LEU A 297 22.36 -6.55 -9.39
N GLU A 298 21.40 -6.69 -8.48
CA GLU A 298 21.36 -7.78 -7.51
C GLU A 298 21.30 -9.14 -8.21
N LYS A 299 20.44 -9.31 -9.21
CA LYS A 299 20.38 -10.54 -10.02
C LYS A 299 21.68 -10.84 -10.73
N SER A 300 22.32 -9.82 -11.32
CA SER A 300 23.60 -9.99 -12.01
C SER A 300 24.71 -10.43 -11.05
N LEU A 301 24.77 -9.81 -9.86
CA LEU A 301 25.72 -10.18 -8.80
C LEU A 301 25.43 -11.56 -8.22
N ALA A 302 24.16 -11.87 -7.96
CA ALA A 302 23.74 -13.18 -7.47
C ALA A 302 24.10 -14.29 -8.46
N ARG A 303 23.79 -14.08 -9.74
CA ARG A 303 24.15 -15.02 -10.80
C ARG A 303 25.66 -15.27 -10.85
N ARG A 304 26.46 -14.19 -10.81
CA ARG A 304 27.92 -14.29 -10.80
C ARG A 304 28.41 -15.07 -9.58
N THR A 305 27.89 -14.77 -8.37
CA THR A 305 28.25 -15.50 -7.14
C THR A 305 27.91 -16.97 -7.25
N TYR A 306 26.76 -17.31 -7.81
CA TYR A 306 26.35 -18.71 -8.00
C TYR A 306 27.19 -19.44 -9.05
N GLU A 307 27.53 -18.78 -10.17
CA GLU A 307 28.40 -19.34 -11.23
C GLU A 307 29.85 -19.59 -10.74
N GLU A 308 30.34 -18.74 -9.82
CA GLU A 308 31.70 -18.83 -9.27
C GLU A 308 31.79 -19.82 -8.07
N SER A 309 30.79 -19.89 -7.19
CA SER A 309 30.89 -20.57 -5.89
C SER A 309 29.78 -21.60 -5.63
N GLY A 310 28.71 -21.64 -6.43
CA GLY A 310 27.54 -22.47 -6.17
C GLY A 310 26.77 -22.03 -4.91
N ASP A 311 26.02 -22.96 -4.34
CA ASP A 311 25.36 -22.76 -3.05
C ASP A 311 26.32 -23.11 -1.91
N TYR A 312 26.42 -22.24 -0.90
CA TYR A 312 27.30 -22.48 0.24
C TYR A 312 26.77 -21.86 1.53
N VAL A 313 27.18 -22.47 2.65
CA VAL A 313 26.86 -22.04 4.01
C VAL A 313 28.06 -21.36 4.63
N ILE A 314 27.86 -20.15 5.20
CA ILE A 314 28.89 -19.42 5.94
C ILE A 314 28.80 -19.78 7.42
N ASP A 315 27.61 -19.62 8.02
CA ASP A 315 27.31 -20.00 9.40
C ASP A 315 26.18 -21.03 9.34
N THR A 316 26.39 -22.18 9.97
CA THR A 316 25.44 -23.28 9.93
C THR A 316 24.15 -22.96 10.70
N PHE A 317 23.05 -23.36 10.13
CA PHE A 317 21.76 -23.38 10.81
C PHE A 317 21.65 -24.66 11.61
N THR A 318 21.43 -24.55 12.91
CA THR A 318 21.14 -25.72 13.76
C THR A 318 19.63 -25.79 13.95
N ILE A 319 19.08 -26.98 13.71
CA ILE A 319 17.64 -27.23 13.91
C ILE A 319 17.52 -28.08 15.16
N THR A 320 16.82 -27.55 16.16
CA THR A 320 16.57 -28.27 17.43
C THR A 320 15.08 -28.49 17.56
N PRO A 321 14.60 -29.74 17.62
CA PRO A 321 13.20 -30.02 17.92
C PRO A 321 12.90 -29.63 19.37
N ARG A 322 11.74 -29.05 19.61
CA ARG A 322 11.24 -28.64 20.93
C ARG A 322 9.79 -29.06 21.07
N GLU A 323 9.40 -29.35 22.29
CA GLU A 323 8.01 -29.52 22.64
C GLU A 323 7.28 -28.17 22.47
N ASN A 324 6.02 -28.24 22.10
CA ASN A 324 5.16 -27.05 21.94
C ASN A 324 3.94 -27.16 22.86
N LEU A 325 3.58 -26.03 23.45
CA LEU A 325 2.36 -25.91 24.24
C LEU A 325 1.26 -25.36 23.38
N ASP A 326 0.19 -26.14 23.17
CA ASP A 326 -1.05 -25.64 22.60
C ASP A 326 -2.04 -25.34 23.72
N ASP A 327 -2.08 -24.09 24.13
CA ASP A 327 -3.10 -23.57 25.04
C ASP A 327 -4.21 -22.78 24.30
N GLY A 328 -4.32 -22.96 22.98
CA GLY A 328 -5.21 -22.22 22.09
C GLY A 328 -4.64 -20.89 21.60
N PHE A 329 -3.46 -20.46 22.08
CA PHE A 329 -2.84 -19.18 21.74
C PHE A 329 -1.46 -19.34 21.04
N ASN A 330 -0.98 -20.56 20.86
CA ASN A 330 0.32 -20.89 20.25
C ASN A 330 1.48 -20.10 20.91
N ASN A 331 1.67 -20.27 22.19
CA ASN A 331 2.58 -19.46 23.02
C ASN A 331 4.06 -19.82 22.89
N GLY A 332 4.46 -20.50 21.83
CA GLY A 332 5.85 -20.66 21.49
C GLY A 332 6.49 -21.97 21.91
N VAL A 333 7.82 -21.95 22.02
CA VAL A 333 8.67 -23.11 22.24
C VAL A 333 8.97 -23.25 23.71
N TYR A 334 8.71 -24.46 24.27
CA TYR A 334 8.97 -24.79 25.66
C TYR A 334 10.12 -25.79 25.79
N ARG A 335 10.87 -25.69 26.87
CA ARG A 335 11.88 -26.70 27.24
C ARG A 335 11.21 -27.79 28.02
N VAL A 336 11.81 -28.95 28.02
CA VAL A 336 11.35 -30.11 28.81
C VAL A 336 11.20 -29.71 30.29
N GLY A 337 9.99 -29.88 30.83
CA GLY A 337 9.66 -29.53 32.19
C GLY A 337 9.27 -28.09 32.45
N GLU A 338 9.23 -27.23 31.42
CA GLU A 338 8.64 -25.89 31.54
C GLU A 338 7.12 -25.96 31.46
N THR A 339 6.48 -25.08 32.22
CA THR A 339 5.01 -24.89 32.20
C THR A 339 4.69 -23.48 31.73
N SER A 340 3.53 -23.33 31.08
CA SER A 340 3.00 -21.99 30.75
C SER A 340 2.70 -21.18 31.99
N SER A 341 2.44 -19.87 31.80
CA SER A 341 1.96 -19.00 32.87
C SER A 341 0.68 -19.51 33.53
N ASN A 342 -0.11 -20.34 32.84
CA ASN A 342 -1.33 -20.96 33.31
C ASN A 342 -1.10 -22.36 33.92
N GLY A 343 0.14 -22.81 34.04
CA GLY A 343 0.51 -24.09 34.61
C GLY A 343 0.34 -25.32 33.72
N ASN A 344 0.08 -25.12 32.42
CA ASN A 344 -0.04 -26.24 31.47
C ASN A 344 1.34 -26.77 31.04
N LEU A 345 1.46 -28.08 30.94
CA LEU A 345 2.65 -28.76 30.38
C LEU A 345 2.65 -28.70 28.86
N ALA A 346 3.83 -28.89 28.26
CA ALA A 346 3.96 -29.04 26.81
C ALA A 346 3.15 -30.25 26.31
N SER A 347 2.62 -30.14 25.10
CA SER A 347 1.82 -31.18 24.46
C SER A 347 2.72 -32.25 23.84
N ASP A 348 2.41 -33.53 24.09
CA ASP A 348 3.09 -34.68 23.45
C ASP A 348 2.72 -34.80 21.95
N ASP A 349 1.62 -34.16 21.52
CA ASP A 349 1.11 -34.23 20.15
C ASP A 349 1.66 -33.13 19.24
N LEU A 350 2.36 -32.12 19.77
CA LEU A 350 2.84 -30.96 19.05
C LEU A 350 4.35 -30.81 19.10
N LEU A 351 4.94 -30.49 17.94
CA LEU A 351 6.38 -30.32 17.80
C LEU A 351 6.68 -28.95 17.20
N SER A 352 7.61 -28.25 17.82
CA SER A 352 8.18 -27.00 17.31
C SER A 352 9.65 -27.19 16.92
N PHE A 353 10.10 -26.50 15.89
CA PHE A 353 11.50 -26.46 15.49
C PHE A 353 12.11 -25.10 15.78
N GLU A 354 13.13 -25.09 16.61
CA GLU A 354 13.97 -23.92 16.82
C GLU A 354 15.11 -23.93 15.79
N ILE A 355 15.26 -22.86 15.01
CA ILE A 355 16.33 -22.69 14.04
C ILE A 355 17.29 -21.63 14.55
N SER A 356 18.56 -21.99 14.75
CA SER A 356 19.57 -21.01 15.17
C SER A 356 19.84 -19.94 14.11
N PRO A 357 20.34 -18.77 14.51
CA PRO A 357 20.88 -17.81 13.54
C PRO A 357 21.93 -18.45 12.66
N GLY A 358 21.89 -18.12 11.36
CA GLY A 358 22.83 -18.66 10.38
C GLY A 358 22.88 -17.81 9.12
N ARG A 359 23.84 -18.08 8.26
CA ARG A 359 24.02 -17.40 6.98
C ARG A 359 24.40 -18.40 5.90
N ALA A 360 23.72 -18.30 4.76
CA ALA A 360 24.01 -19.08 3.56
C ALA A 360 23.83 -18.23 2.31
N TYR A 361 24.41 -18.68 1.22
CA TYR A 361 24.10 -18.18 -0.11
C TYR A 361 23.38 -19.29 -0.89
N VAL A 362 22.18 -18.98 -1.39
CA VAL A 362 21.37 -19.91 -2.18
C VAL A 362 21.07 -19.25 -3.51
N LYS A 363 21.46 -19.87 -4.60
CA LYS A 363 21.43 -19.29 -5.96
C LYS A 363 22.08 -17.90 -6.04
N GLY A 364 23.13 -17.69 -5.24
CA GLY A 364 23.85 -16.43 -5.15
C GLY A 364 23.21 -15.36 -4.28
N TYR A 365 21.99 -15.56 -3.79
CA TYR A 365 21.34 -14.65 -2.86
C TYR A 365 21.70 -14.97 -1.42
N ARG A 366 21.97 -13.94 -0.64
CA ARG A 366 22.26 -14.08 0.78
C ARG A 366 20.98 -14.41 1.56
N LEU A 367 20.97 -15.56 2.19
CA LEU A 367 19.97 -15.94 3.19
C LEU A 367 20.56 -15.75 4.58
N SER A 368 19.96 -14.95 5.44
CA SER A 368 20.36 -14.81 6.83
C SER A 368 19.16 -14.95 7.74
N LEU A 369 19.26 -15.81 8.74
CA LEU A 369 18.33 -15.89 9.84
C LEU A 369 18.95 -15.12 11.00
N ILE A 370 18.25 -14.10 11.50
CA ILE A 370 18.60 -13.38 12.72
C ILE A 370 17.73 -13.95 13.83
N HIS A 371 18.25 -14.07 15.04
CA HIS A 371 17.47 -14.54 16.18
C HIS A 371 16.22 -13.64 16.36
N ILE A 372 15.05 -14.24 16.12
CA ILE A 372 13.76 -13.60 16.39
C ILE A 372 13.41 -14.02 17.82
N SER A 373 13.50 -13.07 18.76
CA SER A 373 13.23 -13.31 20.17
C SER A 373 11.74 -13.34 20.52
N GLU A 374 10.86 -13.16 19.54
CA GLU A 374 9.42 -13.26 19.72
C GLU A 374 8.84 -14.21 18.67
N PRO A 375 7.93 -15.12 19.08
CA PRO A 375 7.16 -15.89 18.12
C PRO A 375 6.25 -14.90 17.38
N THR A 376 6.69 -14.49 16.20
CA THR A 376 5.77 -13.83 15.27
C THR A 376 4.74 -14.87 14.88
N ARG A 377 3.51 -14.70 15.33
CA ARG A 377 2.38 -15.49 14.85
C ARG A 377 2.42 -15.43 13.32
N PRO A 378 2.41 -16.57 12.61
CA PRO A 378 2.02 -16.53 11.24
C PRO A 378 0.58 -16.04 11.21
N TYR A 379 0.36 -14.87 10.61
CA TYR A 379 -0.96 -14.29 10.40
C TYR A 379 -1.73 -15.09 9.37
#